data_34b3060f9759c21437998f310dc140f2
#
_entry.id   34b3060f9759c21437998f310dc140f2
#
_cell.length_a   1.000
_cell.length_b   1.000
_cell.length_c   1.000
_cell.angle_alpha   90.00
_cell.angle_beta   90.00
_cell.angle_gamma   90.00
#
_symmetry.space_group_name_H-M   'P 1'
#
loop_
_entity.id
_entity.type
_entity.pdbx_description
1 polymer ?
#
loop_
_entity_poly.entity_id
_entity_poly.type
_entity_poly.pdbx_seq_one_letter_code
_entity_poly.pdbx_strand_id
1 'polypeptide(L)'
;LDSISDIQTLITCTGLDDFVNHRFHIDKIFKVTHPKEYIRKVLNEHRSLKLEGFPTFTGGLVGYFSFDYFKYSEPSIIKNQKDNGFNDVDLMLFDKVICFDHFKQKLILIVNIGTNDLQKNYKKGIKELDELDYIIRKHVKTLVQPLKLLEDFKPVLSKEEYCQMVEKGIDYIKEGDIFQVVLSNRLYAKATGSLFDSYRVLRTTNPSPYMFYFASDNIEVAGASPE
;
A
#
# COMPACT_ATOMS: atom_id res chain seq x y z
N LEU A 1 -12.51 -31.42 11.49
CA LEU A 1 -13.31 -30.20 11.22
C LEU A 1 -13.09 -29.15 12.33
N ASP A 2 -11.85 -28.96 12.73
CA ASP A 2 -11.49 -27.96 13.73
C ASP A 2 -10.28 -27.19 13.25
N SER A 3 -10.35 -25.89 13.45
CA SER A 3 -9.36 -24.86 13.17
C SER A 3 -9.42 -24.21 11.79
N ILE A 4 -10.47 -23.41 11.58
CA ILE A 4 -10.28 -22.19 10.80
C ILE A 4 -9.53 -21.23 11.72
N SER A 5 -8.25 -21.06 11.43
CA SER A 5 -7.36 -20.20 12.19
C SER A 5 -7.95 -18.82 12.37
N ASP A 6 -7.90 -18.32 13.60
CA ASP A 6 -8.28 -16.97 14.00
C ASP A 6 -7.61 -15.92 13.12
N ILE A 7 -8.39 -15.33 12.23
CA ILE A 7 -7.92 -14.23 11.38
C ILE A 7 -8.02 -12.95 12.19
N GLN A 8 -6.89 -12.39 12.56
CA GLN A 8 -6.83 -11.06 13.15
C GLN A 8 -6.58 -10.07 12.03
N THR A 9 -7.54 -9.21 11.75
CA THR A 9 -7.35 -8.07 10.84
C THR A 9 -7.11 -6.84 11.70
N LEU A 10 -5.91 -6.30 11.60
CA LEU A 10 -5.53 -5.05 12.26
C LEU A 10 -5.76 -3.91 11.27
N ILE A 11 -6.65 -3.00 11.58
CA ILE A 11 -6.82 -1.76 10.83
C ILE A 11 -6.49 -0.62 11.78
N THR A 12 -5.41 0.08 11.49
CA THR A 12 -5.02 1.30 12.17
C THR A 12 -5.51 2.50 11.37
N CYS A 13 -6.34 3.33 11.99
CA CYS A 13 -6.69 4.65 11.45
C CYS A 13 -5.84 5.67 12.20
N THR A 14 -4.87 6.27 11.53
CA THR A 14 -4.07 7.37 12.09
C THR A 14 -4.59 8.69 11.57
N GLY A 15 -4.88 9.62 12.48
CA GLY A 15 -5.11 11.03 12.15
C GLY A 15 -3.78 11.77 11.93
N LEU A 16 -3.84 12.95 11.34
CA LEU A 16 -2.66 13.80 11.11
C LEU A 16 -1.89 14.12 12.42
N ASP A 17 -2.60 14.19 13.54
CA ASP A 17 -2.03 14.48 14.86
C ASP A 17 -1.18 13.32 15.39
N ASP A 18 -1.51 12.09 15.04
CA ASP A 18 -0.77 10.88 15.42
C ASP A 18 0.51 10.74 14.61
N PHE A 19 0.50 11.17 13.35
CA PHE A 19 1.67 11.15 12.47
C PHE A 19 2.79 12.06 12.97
N VAL A 20 2.46 13.19 13.60
CA VAL A 20 3.43 14.12 14.17
C VAL A 20 4.03 13.59 15.48
N ASN A 21 3.29 12.77 16.22
CA ASN A 21 3.68 12.33 17.57
C ASN A 21 4.26 10.90 17.63
N HIS A 22 4.37 10.17 16.51
CA HIS A 22 4.84 8.78 16.42
C HIS A 22 4.17 7.83 17.43
N ARG A 23 2.91 8.05 17.77
CA ARG A 23 2.14 7.19 18.67
C ARG A 23 1.05 6.48 17.90
N PHE A 24 1.27 5.21 17.63
CA PHE A 24 0.28 4.33 17.03
C PHE A 24 -0.54 3.66 18.13
N HIS A 25 -1.84 3.91 18.13
CA HIS A 25 -2.76 3.22 19.01
C HIS A 25 -3.57 2.21 18.20
N ILE A 26 -3.50 0.94 18.61
CA ILE A 26 -4.44 -0.07 18.17
C ILE A 26 -5.76 0.17 18.91
N ASP A 27 -6.71 0.84 18.28
CA ASP A 27 -7.97 1.18 18.93
C ASP A 27 -8.88 -0.03 19.10
N LYS A 28 -8.90 -0.91 18.10
CA LYS A 28 -9.81 -2.08 18.13
C LYS A 28 -9.25 -3.26 17.34
N ILE A 29 -9.47 -4.45 17.86
CA ILE A 29 -9.21 -5.72 17.18
C ILE A 29 -10.55 -6.40 16.93
N PHE A 30 -10.80 -6.81 15.70
CA PHE A 30 -11.99 -7.53 15.31
C PHE A 30 -11.62 -8.90 14.74
N LYS A 31 -12.39 -9.92 15.12
CA LYS A 31 -12.37 -11.21 14.44
C LYS A 31 -13.40 -11.18 13.30
N VAL A 32 -12.96 -11.50 12.10
CA VAL A 32 -13.82 -11.57 10.92
C VAL A 32 -13.57 -12.87 10.18
N THR A 33 -14.58 -13.38 9.52
CA THR A 33 -14.47 -14.58 8.68
C THR A 33 -13.63 -14.29 7.43
N HIS A 34 -13.78 -13.10 6.87
CA HIS A 34 -13.02 -12.68 5.70
C HIS A 34 -12.74 -11.17 5.78
N PRO A 35 -11.49 -10.72 5.57
CA PRO A 35 -11.12 -9.30 5.66
C PRO A 35 -11.96 -8.37 4.78
N LYS A 36 -12.44 -8.85 3.61
CA LYS A 36 -13.29 -8.07 2.69
C LYS A 36 -14.55 -7.51 3.34
N GLU A 37 -15.10 -8.17 4.36
CA GLU A 37 -16.34 -7.73 5.03
C GLU A 37 -16.11 -6.41 5.75
N TYR A 38 -14.99 -6.31 6.47
CA TYR A 38 -14.63 -5.08 7.16
C TYR A 38 -14.22 -3.97 6.19
N ILE A 39 -13.45 -4.30 5.16
CA ILE A 39 -13.07 -3.35 4.10
C ILE A 39 -14.31 -2.74 3.44
N ARG A 40 -15.30 -3.57 3.08
CA ARG A 40 -16.57 -3.09 2.51
C ARG A 40 -17.35 -2.20 3.48
N LYS A 41 -17.35 -2.55 4.76
CA LYS A 41 -17.98 -1.72 5.80
C LYS A 41 -17.35 -0.33 5.83
N VAL A 42 -16.02 -0.23 5.93
CA VAL A 42 -15.29 1.04 5.93
C VAL A 42 -15.59 1.85 4.66
N LEU A 43 -15.53 1.22 3.48
CA LEU A 43 -15.83 1.89 2.21
C LEU A 43 -17.28 2.41 2.14
N ASN A 44 -18.25 1.67 2.69
CA ASN A 44 -19.64 2.10 2.71
C ASN A 44 -19.88 3.29 3.66
N GLU A 45 -19.18 3.30 4.79
CA GLU A 45 -19.27 4.40 5.78
C GLU A 45 -18.61 5.70 5.28
N HIS A 46 -17.65 5.59 4.32
CA HIS A 46 -16.87 6.71 3.78
C HIS A 46 -17.15 6.97 2.30
N ARG A 47 -18.36 6.74 1.86
CA ARG A 47 -18.77 7.05 0.47
C ARG A 47 -18.78 8.55 0.22
N SER A 48 -18.13 8.98 -0.86
CA SER A 48 -18.17 10.36 -1.35
C SER A 48 -18.78 10.44 -2.76
N LEU A 49 -19.25 11.61 -3.12
CA LEU A 49 -19.77 11.88 -4.47
C LEU A 49 -18.59 11.96 -5.46
N LYS A 50 -18.79 11.36 -6.63
CA LYS A 50 -17.90 11.60 -7.77
C LYS A 50 -18.33 12.88 -8.46
N LEU A 51 -17.46 13.88 -8.48
CA LEU A 51 -17.71 15.18 -9.10
C LEU A 51 -16.96 15.26 -10.43
N GLU A 52 -17.61 15.76 -11.46
CA GLU A 52 -17.02 16.00 -12.76
C GLU A 52 -15.88 17.04 -12.66
N GLY A 53 -14.78 16.81 -13.35
CA GLY A 53 -13.60 17.68 -13.30
C GLY A 53 -12.68 17.50 -12.11
N PHE A 54 -13.03 16.64 -11.15
CA PHE A 54 -12.14 16.26 -10.04
C PHE A 54 -11.23 15.10 -10.42
N PRO A 55 -10.11 14.90 -9.68
CA PRO A 55 -9.27 13.71 -9.83
C PRO A 55 -10.08 12.42 -9.62
N THR A 56 -9.62 11.33 -10.24
CA THR A 56 -10.25 10.01 -10.07
C THR A 56 -10.18 9.50 -8.63
N PHE A 57 -9.11 9.84 -7.92
CA PHE A 57 -8.95 9.52 -6.50
C PHE A 57 -9.13 10.80 -5.67
N THR A 58 -10.17 10.85 -4.86
CA THR A 58 -10.50 11.98 -3.98
C THR A 58 -10.42 11.62 -2.50
N GLY A 59 -10.04 10.40 -2.18
CA GLY A 59 -9.95 9.82 -0.85
C GLY A 59 -10.36 8.35 -0.87
N GLY A 60 -10.07 7.62 0.20
CA GLY A 60 -10.37 6.21 0.33
C GLY A 60 -9.22 5.41 0.89
N LEU A 61 -9.28 4.09 0.73
CA LEU A 61 -8.27 3.16 1.23
C LEU A 61 -7.10 3.04 0.25
N VAL A 62 -5.89 3.20 0.76
CA VAL A 62 -4.62 3.01 0.03
C VAL A 62 -3.71 2.10 0.85
N GLY A 63 -3.06 1.17 0.20
CA GLY A 63 -2.14 0.24 0.83
C GLY A 63 -1.90 -0.98 -0.05
N TYR A 64 -1.65 -2.13 0.56
CA TYR A 64 -1.37 -3.34 -0.19
C TYR A 64 -2.20 -4.53 0.29
N PHE A 65 -2.39 -5.47 -0.62
CA PHE A 65 -2.78 -6.85 -0.36
C PHE A 65 -1.58 -7.73 -0.66
N SER A 66 -1.19 -8.58 0.28
CA SER A 66 -0.12 -9.54 0.04
C SER A 66 -0.56 -10.59 -0.99
N PHE A 67 0.40 -11.24 -1.63
CA PHE A 67 0.09 -12.39 -2.48
C PHE A 67 -0.69 -13.46 -1.69
N ASP A 68 -0.34 -13.64 -0.44
CA ASP A 68 -0.93 -14.64 0.46
C ASP A 68 -2.37 -14.34 0.86
N TYR A 69 -2.90 -13.14 0.56
CA TYR A 69 -4.31 -12.80 0.73
C TYR A 69 -5.23 -13.75 -0.08
N PHE A 70 -4.70 -14.37 -1.11
CA PHE A 70 -5.41 -15.36 -1.93
C PHE A 70 -5.97 -16.52 -1.11
N LYS A 71 -5.36 -16.88 0.01
CA LYS A 71 -5.82 -17.92 0.94
C LYS A 71 -7.26 -17.75 1.44
N TYR A 72 -7.74 -16.50 1.52
CA TYR A 72 -9.10 -16.22 1.96
C TYR A 72 -10.15 -16.53 0.90
N SER A 73 -9.76 -16.52 -0.37
CA SER A 73 -10.65 -16.85 -1.48
C SER A 73 -10.52 -18.32 -1.91
N GLU A 74 -9.30 -18.87 -1.87
CA GLU A 74 -8.97 -20.22 -2.34
C GLU A 74 -8.14 -21.00 -1.30
N PRO A 75 -8.74 -21.37 -0.17
CA PRO A 75 -8.01 -22.03 0.93
C PRO A 75 -7.35 -23.37 0.55
N SER A 76 -7.87 -24.02 -0.50
CA SER A 76 -7.38 -25.33 -0.98
C SER A 76 -5.99 -25.26 -1.63
N ILE A 77 -5.60 -24.11 -2.17
CA ILE A 77 -4.36 -23.94 -2.94
C ILE A 77 -3.17 -23.70 -2.00
N ILE A 78 -3.39 -23.01 -0.89
CA ILE A 78 -2.31 -22.64 0.02
C ILE A 78 -2.19 -23.69 1.14
N LYS A 79 -1.35 -24.70 0.86
CA LYS A 79 -0.92 -25.67 1.85
C LYS A 79 0.47 -25.27 2.36
N ASN A 80 0.66 -25.21 3.68
CA ASN A 80 1.97 -24.96 4.33
C ASN A 80 2.55 -23.54 4.17
N GLN A 81 1.73 -22.51 4.30
CA GLN A 81 2.21 -21.14 4.32
C GLN A 81 3.11 -20.91 5.55
N LYS A 82 4.34 -20.46 5.31
CA LYS A 82 5.22 -19.98 6.38
C LYS A 82 4.89 -18.50 6.62
N ASP A 83 4.86 -18.10 7.88
CA ASP A 83 4.77 -16.69 8.23
C ASP A 83 5.98 -15.95 7.62
N ASN A 84 5.70 -15.00 6.76
CA ASN A 84 6.71 -14.20 6.08
C ASN A 84 6.96 -12.86 6.78
N GLY A 85 6.30 -12.61 7.93
CA GLY A 85 6.42 -11.38 8.71
C GLY A 85 5.67 -10.17 8.13
N PHE A 86 4.86 -10.35 7.07
CA PHE A 86 4.04 -9.29 6.47
C PHE A 86 2.57 -9.49 6.78
N ASN A 87 1.86 -8.39 6.97
CA ASN A 87 0.41 -8.43 7.04
C ASN A 87 -0.18 -8.87 5.70
N ASP A 88 -1.26 -9.66 5.72
CA ASP A 88 -1.97 -10.02 4.49
C ASP A 88 -2.62 -8.81 3.82
N VAL A 89 -3.01 -7.82 4.62
CA VAL A 89 -3.59 -6.56 4.18
C VAL A 89 -3.09 -5.44 5.09
N ASP A 90 -2.61 -4.37 4.51
CA ASP A 90 -2.27 -3.13 5.21
C ASP A 90 -2.85 -1.96 4.42
N LEU A 91 -3.88 -1.32 4.97
CA LEU A 91 -4.64 -0.27 4.32
C LEU A 91 -4.80 0.93 5.24
N MET A 92 -4.46 2.11 4.73
CA MET A 92 -4.71 3.39 5.37
C MET A 92 -5.93 4.08 4.74
N LEU A 93 -6.80 4.66 5.54
CA LEU A 93 -7.91 5.48 5.07
C LEU A 93 -7.47 6.93 4.96
N PHE A 94 -7.53 7.48 3.76
CA PHE A 94 -7.21 8.87 3.47
C PHE A 94 -8.49 9.68 3.25
N ASP A 95 -8.71 10.64 4.10
CA ASP A 95 -9.77 11.65 3.98
C ASP A 95 -9.24 12.98 3.41
N LYS A 96 -7.92 13.15 3.33
CA LYS A 96 -7.22 14.31 2.79
C LYS A 96 -6.30 13.88 1.65
N VAL A 97 -6.38 14.58 0.53
CA VAL A 97 -5.60 14.26 -0.67
C VAL A 97 -5.00 15.53 -1.27
N ILE A 98 -3.74 15.45 -1.61
CA ILE A 98 -3.04 16.46 -2.42
C ILE A 98 -2.83 15.83 -3.79
N CYS A 99 -3.50 16.37 -4.81
CA CYS A 99 -3.40 15.88 -6.18
C CYS A 99 -2.66 16.89 -7.05
N PHE A 100 -1.61 16.46 -7.73
CA PHE A 100 -0.92 17.24 -8.74
C PHE A 100 -1.35 16.78 -10.15
N ASP A 101 -2.14 17.61 -10.82
CA ASP A 101 -2.54 17.38 -12.21
C ASP A 101 -1.45 17.90 -13.14
N HIS A 102 -0.61 17.00 -13.65
CA HIS A 102 0.50 17.36 -14.55
C HIS A 102 0.02 17.93 -15.88
N PHE A 103 -1.13 17.51 -16.38
CA PHE A 103 -1.66 17.96 -17.64
C PHE A 103 -2.19 19.39 -17.54
N LYS A 104 -2.98 19.67 -16.50
CA LYS A 104 -3.56 21.00 -16.27
C LYS A 104 -2.62 21.94 -15.49
N GLN A 105 -1.47 21.43 -15.03
CA GLN A 105 -0.51 22.14 -14.17
C GLN A 105 -1.19 22.75 -12.93
N LYS A 106 -2.06 21.97 -12.28
CA LYS A 106 -2.82 22.38 -11.11
C LYS A 106 -2.52 21.50 -9.91
N LEU A 107 -2.48 22.13 -8.75
CA LEU A 107 -2.50 21.45 -7.45
C LEU A 107 -3.92 21.52 -6.91
N ILE A 108 -4.48 20.38 -6.56
CA ILE A 108 -5.84 20.25 -6.06
C ILE A 108 -5.77 19.69 -4.64
N LEU A 109 -6.30 20.43 -3.68
CA LEU A 109 -6.38 20.02 -2.29
C LEU A 109 -7.79 19.56 -2.00
N ILE A 110 -7.93 18.39 -1.42
CA ILE A 110 -9.21 17.76 -1.14
C ILE A 110 -9.24 17.37 0.33
N VAL A 111 -10.33 17.73 1.00
CA VAL A 111 -10.65 17.28 2.36
C VAL A 111 -12.07 16.73 2.34
N ASN A 112 -12.22 15.46 2.69
CA ASN A 112 -13.51 14.81 2.84
C ASN A 112 -14.03 15.03 4.26
N ILE A 113 -15.29 15.44 4.38
CA ILE A 113 -15.92 15.73 5.66
C ILE A 113 -17.16 14.87 5.87
N GLY A 114 -17.41 14.51 7.13
CA GLY A 114 -18.65 13.81 7.49
C GLY A 114 -19.87 14.73 7.38
N THR A 115 -21.01 14.13 7.01
CA THR A 115 -22.29 14.87 6.81
C THR A 115 -23.17 14.92 8.05
N ASN A 116 -22.79 14.29 9.14
CA ASN A 116 -23.56 14.20 10.39
C ASN A 116 -23.73 15.55 11.13
N ASP A 117 -22.75 16.46 11.01
CA ASP A 117 -22.82 17.86 11.49
C ASP A 117 -22.15 18.75 10.43
N LEU A 118 -22.89 19.00 9.35
CA LEU A 118 -22.33 19.61 8.16
C LEU A 118 -21.71 20.99 8.39
N GLN A 119 -22.34 21.83 9.21
CA GLN A 119 -21.82 23.19 9.46
C GLN A 119 -20.49 23.16 10.24
N LYS A 120 -20.41 22.33 11.26
CA LYS A 120 -19.20 22.18 12.07
C LYS A 120 -18.08 21.54 11.24
N ASN A 121 -18.40 20.45 10.55
CA ASN A 121 -17.44 19.71 9.73
C ASN A 121 -16.95 20.54 8.54
N TYR A 122 -17.79 21.37 7.93
CA TYR A 122 -17.38 22.29 6.89
C TYR A 122 -16.37 23.33 7.40
N LYS A 123 -16.63 23.95 8.57
CA LYS A 123 -15.68 24.90 9.17
C LYS A 123 -14.35 24.23 9.51
N LYS A 124 -14.39 22.99 9.99
CA LYS A 124 -13.18 22.18 10.23
C LYS A 124 -12.45 21.89 8.92
N GLY A 125 -13.16 21.44 7.89
CA GLY A 125 -12.58 21.14 6.58
C GLY A 125 -11.88 22.33 5.92
N ILE A 126 -12.43 23.55 6.05
CA ILE A 126 -11.74 24.76 5.57
C ILE A 126 -10.41 24.98 6.29
N LYS A 127 -10.37 24.83 7.61
CA LYS A 127 -9.12 24.95 8.37
C LYS A 127 -8.08 23.91 7.93
N GLU A 128 -8.52 22.66 7.70
CA GLU A 128 -7.64 21.59 7.24
C GLU A 128 -7.12 21.84 5.80
N LEU A 129 -7.91 22.48 4.93
CA LEU A 129 -7.43 22.94 3.62
C LEU A 129 -6.36 24.04 3.76
N ASP A 130 -6.58 25.00 4.66
CA ASP A 130 -5.60 26.06 4.94
C ASP A 130 -4.29 25.47 5.49
N GLU A 131 -4.37 24.47 6.34
CA GLU A 131 -3.20 23.75 6.88
C GLU A 131 -2.42 23.02 5.76
N LEU A 132 -3.11 22.35 4.85
CA LEU A 132 -2.47 21.70 3.70
C LEU A 132 -1.77 22.72 2.79
N ASP A 133 -2.44 23.84 2.48
CA ASP A 133 -1.83 24.94 1.70
C ASP A 133 -0.59 25.52 2.40
N TYR A 134 -0.69 25.72 3.71
CA TYR A 134 0.45 26.21 4.52
C TYR A 134 1.65 25.25 4.47
N ILE A 135 1.44 23.94 4.65
CA ILE A 135 2.51 22.93 4.60
C ILE A 135 3.22 22.96 3.25
N ILE A 136 2.45 23.05 2.16
CA ILE A 136 2.99 23.09 0.79
C ILE A 136 3.83 24.34 0.57
N ARG A 137 3.34 25.52 1.00
CA ARG A 137 4.03 26.80 0.81
C ARG A 137 5.26 26.95 1.69
N LYS A 138 5.25 26.33 2.87
CA LYS A 138 6.35 26.46 3.84
C LYS A 138 7.62 25.75 3.41
N HIS A 139 7.56 24.86 2.42
CA HIS A 139 8.70 24.09 1.91
C HIS A 139 9.55 23.45 3.02
N VAL A 140 8.91 22.85 4.01
CA VAL A 140 9.62 22.16 5.09
C VAL A 140 10.41 20.99 4.51
N LYS A 141 11.73 21.06 4.56
CA LYS A 141 12.58 19.94 4.19
C LYS A 141 12.60 18.94 5.35
N THR A 142 11.97 17.80 5.13
CA THR A 142 12.15 16.65 6.01
C THR A 142 13.46 15.96 5.65
N LEU A 143 14.36 15.83 6.62
CA LEU A 143 15.58 15.06 6.43
C LEU A 143 15.22 13.58 6.57
N VAL A 144 15.26 12.88 5.47
CA VAL A 144 15.12 11.42 5.43
C VAL A 144 16.53 10.82 5.40
N GLN A 145 16.77 9.82 6.23
CA GLN A 145 18.04 9.10 6.17
C GLN A 145 18.09 8.26 4.89
N PRO A 146 19.09 8.43 4.02
CA PRO A 146 19.17 7.67 2.78
C PRO A 146 19.38 6.18 3.05
N LEU A 147 18.86 5.34 2.17
CA LEU A 147 19.06 3.91 2.23
C LEU A 147 20.54 3.56 2.12
N LYS A 148 21.02 2.74 3.04
CA LYS A 148 22.37 2.20 3.05
C LYS A 148 22.33 0.69 3.19
N LEU A 149 22.85 -0.02 2.19
CA LEU A 149 23.04 -1.46 2.29
C LEU A 149 24.18 -1.77 3.28
N LEU A 150 23.97 -2.75 4.13
CA LEU A 150 24.94 -3.26 5.10
C LEU A 150 25.61 -4.55 4.61
N GLU A 151 25.06 -5.20 3.61
CA GLU A 151 25.59 -6.39 2.96
C GLU A 151 25.15 -6.42 1.49
N ASP A 152 25.78 -7.26 0.68
CA ASP A 152 25.40 -7.48 -0.70
C ASP A 152 24.07 -8.24 -0.81
N PHE A 153 23.37 -8.06 -1.94
CA PHE A 153 22.14 -8.79 -2.22
C PHE A 153 22.39 -10.28 -2.37
N LYS A 154 21.55 -11.08 -1.73
CA LYS A 154 21.54 -12.54 -1.80
C LYS A 154 20.24 -13.02 -2.39
N PRO A 155 20.27 -13.90 -3.40
CA PRO A 155 19.05 -14.52 -3.93
C PRO A 155 18.53 -15.59 -2.97
N VAL A 156 17.21 -15.82 -2.98
CA VAL A 156 16.58 -16.92 -2.22
C VAL A 156 16.85 -18.25 -2.90
N LEU A 157 16.80 -18.29 -4.23
CA LEU A 157 17.09 -19.47 -5.04
C LEU A 157 18.44 -19.32 -5.72
N SER A 158 19.21 -20.40 -5.76
CA SER A 158 20.42 -20.47 -6.58
C SER A 158 20.08 -20.37 -8.07
N LYS A 159 21.09 -20.11 -8.89
CA LYS A 159 20.92 -20.09 -10.34
C LYS A 159 20.38 -21.43 -10.87
N GLU A 160 20.93 -22.51 -10.36
CA GLU A 160 20.58 -23.88 -10.73
C GLU A 160 19.12 -24.21 -10.40
N GLU A 161 18.67 -23.88 -9.19
CA GLU A 161 17.28 -24.05 -8.77
C GLU A 161 16.32 -23.21 -9.62
N TYR A 162 16.69 -21.97 -9.91
CA TYR A 162 15.87 -21.11 -10.76
C TYR A 162 15.78 -21.64 -12.20
N CYS A 163 16.88 -22.10 -12.80
CA CYS A 163 16.89 -22.71 -14.12
C CYS A 163 15.99 -23.96 -14.19
N GLN A 164 16.04 -24.83 -13.17
CA GLN A 164 15.15 -26.00 -13.09
C GLN A 164 13.67 -25.60 -13.04
N MET A 165 13.33 -24.54 -12.33
CA MET A 165 11.95 -24.01 -12.33
C MET A 165 11.54 -23.52 -13.72
N VAL A 166 12.44 -22.86 -14.45
CA VAL A 166 12.17 -22.41 -15.83
C VAL A 166 11.93 -23.59 -16.75
N GLU A 167 12.78 -24.62 -16.72
CA GLU A 167 12.60 -25.85 -17.51
C GLU A 167 11.26 -26.51 -17.24
N LYS A 168 10.89 -26.67 -15.97
CA LYS A 168 9.59 -27.21 -15.57
C LYS A 168 8.42 -26.35 -16.06
N GLY A 169 8.54 -25.02 -16.02
CA GLY A 169 7.54 -24.11 -16.57
C GLY A 169 7.36 -24.27 -18.07
N ILE A 170 8.45 -24.45 -18.81
CA ILE A 170 8.43 -24.71 -20.25
C ILE A 170 7.71 -26.03 -20.56
N ASP A 171 7.93 -27.07 -19.76
CA ASP A 171 7.26 -28.36 -19.96
C ASP A 171 5.75 -28.25 -19.77
N TYR A 172 5.27 -27.56 -18.73
CA TYR A 172 3.85 -27.30 -18.55
C TYR A 172 3.21 -26.51 -19.72
N ILE A 173 3.96 -25.58 -20.32
CA ILE A 173 3.50 -24.85 -21.51
C ILE A 173 3.40 -25.81 -22.70
N LYS A 174 4.39 -26.69 -22.91
CA LYS A 174 4.38 -27.68 -24.01
C LYS A 174 3.27 -28.71 -23.86
N GLU A 175 2.97 -29.12 -22.64
CA GLU A 175 1.88 -30.06 -22.32
C GLU A 175 0.49 -29.41 -22.46
N GLY A 176 0.43 -28.09 -22.53
CA GLY A 176 -0.82 -27.33 -22.65
C GLY A 176 -1.53 -27.08 -21.33
N ASP A 177 -0.88 -27.34 -20.21
CA ASP A 177 -1.44 -27.07 -18.87
C ASP A 177 -1.57 -25.59 -18.57
N ILE A 178 -0.63 -24.78 -19.08
CA ILE A 178 -0.59 -23.32 -18.91
C ILE A 178 -0.14 -22.64 -20.21
N PHE A 179 -0.55 -21.40 -20.41
CA PHE A 179 -0.07 -20.55 -21.52
C PHE A 179 1.14 -19.71 -21.13
N GLN A 180 1.19 -19.30 -19.85
CA GLN A 180 2.18 -18.40 -19.34
C GLN A 180 2.41 -18.66 -17.86
N VAL A 181 3.65 -18.45 -17.41
CA VAL A 181 4.01 -18.41 -15.99
C VAL A 181 5.05 -17.32 -15.75
N VAL A 182 4.91 -16.59 -14.66
CA VAL A 182 5.89 -15.63 -14.20
C VAL A 182 6.63 -16.23 -13.02
N LEU A 183 7.92 -16.50 -13.22
CA LEU A 183 8.82 -17.00 -12.18
C LEU A 183 9.59 -15.85 -11.58
N SER A 184 9.70 -15.82 -10.26
CA SER A 184 10.47 -14.78 -9.57
C SER A 184 11.51 -15.38 -8.63
N ASN A 185 12.59 -14.62 -8.44
CA ASN A 185 13.59 -14.91 -7.42
C ASN A 185 13.79 -13.67 -6.56
N ARG A 186 13.47 -13.78 -5.28
CA ARG A 186 13.62 -12.66 -4.34
C ARG A 186 15.07 -12.46 -3.99
N LEU A 187 15.53 -11.21 -4.07
CA LEU A 187 16.80 -10.77 -3.54
C LEU A 187 16.57 -10.08 -2.19
N TYR A 188 17.45 -10.32 -1.23
CA TYR A 188 17.40 -9.67 0.07
C TYR A 188 18.78 -9.21 0.51
N ALA A 189 18.81 -8.13 1.29
CA ALA A 189 19.99 -7.60 1.92
C ALA A 189 19.60 -6.87 3.21
N LYS A 190 20.51 -6.80 4.16
CA LYS A 190 20.33 -5.92 5.31
C LYS A 190 20.60 -4.48 4.90
N ALA A 191 19.77 -3.57 5.36
CA ALA A 191 19.86 -2.16 5.06
C ALA A 191 19.43 -1.32 6.27
N THR A 192 19.78 -0.03 6.24
CA THR A 192 19.29 1.01 7.14
C THR A 192 18.84 2.23 6.33
N GLY A 193 18.04 3.11 6.94
CA GLY A 193 17.49 4.28 6.27
C GLY A 193 16.17 3.97 5.55
N SER A 194 15.72 4.89 4.68
CA SER A 194 14.43 4.85 4.01
C SER A 194 14.58 4.62 2.52
N LEU A 195 13.59 3.97 1.91
CA LEU A 195 13.47 3.79 0.46
C LEU A 195 13.12 5.08 -0.29
N PHE A 196 12.79 6.17 0.41
CA PHE A 196 12.23 7.37 -0.22
C PHE A 196 13.13 7.97 -1.30
N ASP A 197 14.43 8.15 -1.00
CA ASP A 197 15.38 8.67 -1.99
C ASP A 197 15.66 7.66 -3.12
N SER A 198 15.65 6.36 -2.80
CA SER A 198 15.73 5.31 -3.84
C SER A 198 14.52 5.38 -4.79
N TYR A 199 13.33 5.61 -4.28
CA TYR A 199 12.14 5.83 -5.10
C TYR A 199 12.26 7.08 -5.99
N ARG A 200 12.82 8.17 -5.47
CA ARG A 200 13.06 9.40 -6.25
C ARG A 200 14.02 9.14 -7.43
N VAL A 201 15.05 8.32 -7.21
CA VAL A 201 15.95 7.89 -8.30
C VAL A 201 15.22 6.98 -9.28
N LEU A 202 14.46 5.99 -8.79
CA LEU A 202 13.69 5.06 -9.61
C LEU A 202 12.75 5.80 -10.58
N ARG A 203 12.10 6.87 -10.13
CA ARG A 203 11.23 7.71 -10.98
C ARG A 203 11.92 8.32 -12.18
N THR A 204 13.22 8.56 -12.10
CA THR A 204 13.98 9.19 -13.18
C THR A 204 14.72 8.19 -14.05
N THR A 205 15.11 7.05 -13.48
CA THR A 205 15.91 6.04 -14.19
C THR A 205 15.05 4.98 -14.88
N ASN A 206 13.92 4.64 -14.29
CA ASN A 206 13.00 3.63 -14.84
C ASN A 206 11.52 4.06 -14.63
N PRO A 207 11.07 5.13 -15.27
CA PRO A 207 9.69 5.59 -15.13
C PRO A 207 8.71 4.57 -15.72
N SER A 208 7.54 4.46 -15.09
CA SER A 208 6.44 3.65 -15.58
C SER A 208 5.10 4.38 -15.38
N PRO A 209 4.01 3.94 -16.05
CA PRO A 209 2.70 4.55 -15.87
C PRO A 209 2.19 4.50 -14.44
N TYR A 210 2.56 3.45 -13.70
CA TYR A 210 2.12 3.22 -12.32
C TYR A 210 3.32 3.15 -11.40
N MET A 211 3.60 4.27 -10.75
CA MET A 211 4.66 4.37 -9.75
C MET A 211 4.06 4.68 -8.39
N PHE A 212 4.59 4.04 -7.37
CA PHE A 212 4.12 4.23 -6.01
C PHE A 212 5.26 4.19 -4.99
N TYR A 213 5.06 4.92 -3.92
CA TYR A 213 5.79 4.81 -2.68
C TYR A 213 4.77 4.77 -1.54
N PHE A 214 4.84 3.74 -0.74
CA PHE A 214 3.97 3.51 0.40
C PHE A 214 4.84 3.29 1.63
N ALA A 215 4.52 3.96 2.72
CA ALA A 215 5.20 3.78 4.00
C ALA A 215 4.15 3.63 5.10
N SER A 216 4.25 2.59 5.89
CA SER A 216 3.53 2.39 7.14
C SER A 216 4.53 2.09 8.26
N ASP A 217 4.05 1.72 9.44
CA ASP A 217 4.88 1.59 10.65
C ASP A 217 6.08 0.66 10.50
N ASN A 218 5.86 -0.45 9.80
CA ASN A 218 6.82 -1.55 9.74
C ASN A 218 7.31 -1.86 8.33
N ILE A 219 6.81 -1.13 7.32
CA ILE A 219 7.13 -1.44 5.93
C ILE A 219 7.19 -0.17 5.08
N GLU A 220 8.16 -0.12 4.20
CA GLU A 220 8.19 0.78 3.06
C GLU A 220 8.17 -0.04 1.78
N VAL A 221 7.32 0.35 0.85
CA VAL A 221 7.22 -0.29 -0.47
C VAL A 221 7.36 0.77 -1.55
N ALA A 222 8.27 0.56 -2.47
CA ALA A 222 8.44 1.42 -3.63
C ALA A 222 8.42 0.57 -4.89
N GLY A 223 7.75 1.05 -5.93
CA GLY A 223 7.65 0.30 -7.16
C GLY A 223 7.39 1.15 -8.39
N ALA A 224 7.74 0.56 -9.53
CA ALA A 224 7.42 1.02 -10.86
C ALA A 224 6.81 -0.17 -11.61
N SER A 225 5.50 -0.09 -11.90
CA SER A 225 4.78 -1.15 -12.60
C SER A 225 4.50 -0.73 -14.03
N PRO A 226 4.79 -1.58 -15.02
CA PRO A 226 4.47 -1.31 -16.41
C PRO A 226 2.98 -1.47 -16.74
N GLU A 227 2.22 -2.14 -15.89
CA GLU A 227 0.83 -2.54 -16.11
C GLU A 227 -0.17 -1.76 -15.24
#